data_88c67b1722cea5254e97b357dbc807d5
#
_entry.id   88c67b1722cea5254e97b357dbc807d5
#
_cell.length_a   1.000
_cell.length_b   1.000
_cell.length_c   1.000
_cell.angle_alpha   90.00
_cell.angle_beta   90.00
_cell.angle_gamma   90.00
#
_symmetry.space_group_name_H-M   'P 1'
#
loop_
_entity.id
_entity.type
_entity.pdbx_description
1 polymer ?
#
loop_
_entity_poly.entity_id
_entity_poly.type
_entity_poly.pdbx_seq_one_letter_code
_entity_poly.pdbx_strand_id
1 'polypeptide(L)'
;MNAMDVQDTLEIPWRKTGLDHVNVFLRPWLLSDNGSCYLSHDLENYLQRKHIEHTHCAPYHPMTQGKIERYHRSMKNVVKLQNYYSPEELERELTHFVDNYNNQRYHESLDNLTPMDVYTGRSKEVLTKRAEIKKQTL
;
A
#
# COMPACT_ATOMS: atom_id res chain seq x y z
N MET A 1 15.03 12.01 3.41
CA MET A 1 14.68 11.01 2.37
C MET A 1 15.25 11.49 1.04
N ASN A 2 16.04 10.67 0.40
CA ASN A 2 16.64 10.95 -0.92
C ASN A 2 16.06 9.98 -1.97
N ALA A 3 16.47 10.12 -3.25
CA ALA A 3 15.97 9.25 -4.32
C ALA A 3 16.33 7.76 -4.12
N MET A 4 17.45 7.49 -3.47
CA MET A 4 17.92 6.14 -3.17
C MET A 4 17.00 5.46 -2.12
N ASP A 5 16.60 6.19 -1.08
CA ASP A 5 15.66 5.68 -0.07
C ASP A 5 14.31 5.30 -0.70
N VAL A 6 13.87 6.07 -1.72
CA VAL A 6 12.64 5.78 -2.46
C VAL A 6 12.80 4.50 -3.29
N GLN A 7 13.95 4.36 -3.99
CA GLN A 7 14.23 3.16 -4.79
C GLN A 7 14.26 1.90 -3.91
N ASP A 8 14.95 1.95 -2.78
CA ASP A 8 15.02 0.85 -1.82
C ASP A 8 13.64 0.47 -1.29
N THR A 9 12.81 1.47 -1.01
CA THR A 9 11.42 1.26 -0.58
C THR A 9 10.58 0.58 -1.67
N LEU A 10 10.77 0.94 -2.94
CA LEU A 10 10.05 0.34 -4.07
C LEU A 10 10.52 -1.08 -4.39
N GLU A 11 11.78 -1.42 -4.13
CA GLU A 11 12.29 -2.77 -4.32
C GLU A 11 11.61 -3.82 -3.39
N ILE A 12 11.16 -3.41 -2.21
CA ILE A 12 10.48 -4.31 -1.26
C ILE A 12 9.18 -4.88 -1.86
N PRO A 13 8.19 -4.06 -2.23
CA PRO A 13 6.97 -4.56 -2.88
C PRO A 13 7.26 -5.21 -4.23
N TRP A 14 8.22 -4.70 -4.99
CA TRP A 14 8.63 -5.27 -6.26
C TRP A 14 8.99 -6.75 -6.15
N ARG A 15 9.87 -7.09 -5.21
CA ARG A 15 10.27 -8.47 -4.95
C ARG A 15 9.15 -9.30 -4.34
N LYS A 16 8.41 -8.75 -3.38
CA LYS A 16 7.31 -9.48 -2.70
C LYS A 16 6.17 -9.87 -3.63
N THR A 17 5.89 -9.04 -4.63
CA THR A 17 4.76 -9.25 -5.55
C THR A 17 5.16 -9.91 -6.87
N GLY A 18 6.45 -10.12 -7.11
CA GLY A 18 6.95 -10.74 -8.33
C GLY A 18 6.67 -9.92 -9.60
N LEU A 19 6.70 -8.59 -9.50
CA LEU A 19 6.39 -7.67 -10.60
C LEU A 19 7.33 -7.82 -11.80
N ASP A 20 8.51 -8.43 -11.63
CA ASP A 20 9.40 -8.77 -12.75
C ASP A 20 8.73 -9.72 -13.76
N HIS A 21 7.84 -10.58 -13.28
CA HIS A 21 7.12 -11.57 -14.11
C HIS A 21 5.77 -11.04 -14.61
N VAL A 22 5.37 -9.84 -14.22
CA VAL A 22 4.11 -9.23 -14.65
C VAL A 22 4.32 -8.46 -15.94
N ASN A 23 3.36 -8.62 -16.88
CA ASN A 23 3.36 -7.86 -18.12
C ASN A 23 3.44 -6.35 -17.83
N VAL A 24 4.27 -5.63 -18.59
CA VAL A 24 4.52 -4.19 -18.40
C VAL A 24 3.23 -3.38 -18.35
N PHE A 25 2.25 -3.69 -19.18
CA PHE A 25 0.96 -2.98 -19.21
C PHE A 25 0.08 -3.20 -17.97
N LEU A 26 0.39 -4.20 -17.15
CA LEU A 26 -0.34 -4.54 -15.92
C LEU A 26 0.41 -4.12 -14.66
N ARG A 27 1.57 -3.48 -14.81
CA ARG A 27 2.34 -2.99 -13.66
C ARG A 27 1.65 -1.80 -13.01
N PRO A 28 1.73 -1.67 -11.68
CA PRO A 28 1.15 -0.53 -10.98
C PRO A 28 1.90 0.76 -11.33
N TRP A 29 1.18 1.88 -11.30
CA TRP A 29 1.75 3.22 -11.43
C TRP A 29 2.20 3.72 -10.07
N LEU A 30 3.29 4.47 -10.06
CA LEU A 30 3.72 5.21 -8.88
C LEU A 30 3.00 6.56 -8.86
N LEU A 31 2.27 6.82 -7.78
CA LEU A 31 1.70 8.13 -7.49
C LEU A 31 2.48 8.76 -6.33
N SER A 32 3.03 9.94 -6.53
CA SER A 32 3.77 10.68 -5.50
C SER A 32 3.32 12.14 -5.40
N ASP A 33 3.77 12.81 -4.35
CA ASP A 33 3.76 14.26 -4.30
C ASP A 33 4.89 14.85 -5.16
N ASN A 34 5.07 16.18 -5.08
CA ASN A 34 6.10 16.91 -5.80
C ASN A 34 7.36 17.11 -4.93
N GLY A 35 7.62 16.23 -3.97
CA GLY A 35 8.84 16.27 -3.17
C GLY A 35 10.09 16.14 -4.03
N SER A 36 11.18 16.78 -3.64
CA SER A 36 12.42 16.83 -4.43
C SER A 36 13.01 15.44 -4.73
N CYS A 37 12.81 14.46 -3.84
CA CYS A 37 13.26 13.09 -4.06
C CYS A 37 12.49 12.40 -5.20
N TYR A 38 11.23 12.79 -5.45
CA TYR A 38 10.40 12.24 -6.52
C TYR A 38 10.61 12.94 -7.88
N LEU A 39 11.21 14.13 -7.86
CA LEU A 39 11.55 14.90 -9.07
C LEU A 39 12.98 14.65 -9.55
N SER A 40 13.73 13.75 -8.92
CA SER A 40 15.12 13.49 -9.26
C SER A 40 15.24 12.62 -10.53
N HIS A 41 16.21 12.94 -11.36
CA HIS A 41 16.57 12.14 -12.54
C HIS A 41 16.97 10.70 -12.20
N ASP A 42 17.57 10.49 -11.04
CA ASP A 42 17.97 9.14 -10.59
C ASP A 42 16.76 8.25 -10.39
N LEU A 43 15.69 8.78 -9.76
CA LEU A 43 14.45 8.04 -9.60
C LEU A 43 13.75 7.83 -10.95
N GLU A 44 13.70 8.85 -11.79
CA GLU A 44 13.12 8.76 -13.13
C GLU A 44 13.79 7.65 -13.95
N ASN A 45 15.12 7.62 -14.01
CA ASN A 45 15.88 6.58 -14.68
C ASN A 45 15.62 5.18 -14.11
N TYR A 46 15.48 5.07 -12.78
CA TYR A 46 15.12 3.81 -12.12
C TYR A 46 13.73 3.33 -12.56
N LEU A 47 12.72 4.20 -12.53
CA LEU A 47 11.34 3.87 -12.90
C LEU A 47 11.22 3.49 -14.38
N GLN A 48 11.94 4.18 -15.26
CA GLN A 48 12.02 3.85 -16.69
C GLN A 48 12.59 2.45 -16.90
N ARG A 49 13.68 2.09 -16.23
CA ARG A 49 14.27 0.74 -16.31
C ARG A 49 13.31 -0.36 -15.82
N LYS A 50 12.49 -0.03 -14.84
CA LYS A 50 11.46 -0.95 -14.30
C LYS A 50 10.15 -0.89 -15.07
N HIS A 51 10.04 -0.02 -16.08
CA HIS A 51 8.80 0.24 -16.81
C HIS A 51 7.61 0.55 -15.87
N ILE A 52 7.84 1.40 -14.89
CA ILE A 52 6.82 1.91 -13.97
C ILE A 52 6.45 3.32 -14.40
N GLU A 53 5.18 3.56 -14.68
CA GLU A 53 4.70 4.91 -14.92
C GLU A 53 4.65 5.71 -13.63
N HIS A 54 5.08 6.96 -13.68
CA HIS A 54 5.10 7.86 -12.56
C HIS A 54 4.16 9.04 -12.79
N THR A 55 3.24 9.23 -11.86
CA THR A 55 2.29 10.34 -11.87
C THR A 55 2.48 11.18 -10.61
N HIS A 56 2.63 12.47 -10.80
CA HIS A 56 2.69 13.43 -9.70
C HIS A 56 1.31 13.96 -9.36
N CYS A 57 1.05 14.19 -8.09
CA CYS A 57 -0.17 14.86 -7.66
C CYS A 57 -0.22 16.29 -8.21
N ALA A 58 -1.41 16.71 -8.67
CA ALA A 58 -1.62 18.11 -9.02
C ALA A 58 -1.38 19.00 -7.80
N PRO A 59 -0.69 20.13 -7.97
CA PRO A 59 -0.51 21.09 -6.88
C PRO A 59 -1.88 21.44 -6.24
N TYR A 60 -1.91 21.50 -4.91
CA TYR A 60 -3.11 21.84 -4.13
C TYR A 60 -4.30 20.87 -4.25
N HIS A 61 -4.09 19.62 -4.69
CA HIS A 61 -5.10 18.56 -4.71
C HIS A 61 -4.87 17.50 -3.63
N PRO A 62 -5.25 17.74 -2.36
CA PRO A 62 -5.00 16.81 -1.25
C PRO A 62 -5.78 15.50 -1.38
N MET A 63 -6.85 15.45 -2.17
CA MET A 63 -7.68 14.26 -2.34
C MET A 63 -6.93 13.09 -2.98
N THR A 64 -5.93 13.37 -3.80
CA THR A 64 -5.18 12.35 -4.53
C THR A 64 -4.35 11.45 -3.60
N GLN A 65 -3.91 11.98 -2.46
CA GLN A 65 -3.15 11.25 -1.45
C GLN A 65 -3.97 10.81 -0.23
N GLY A 66 -5.25 11.10 -0.20
CA GLY A 66 -6.11 10.84 0.97
C GLY A 66 -6.10 9.39 1.47
N LYS A 67 -5.85 8.41 0.59
CA LYS A 67 -5.74 7.00 0.98
C LYS A 67 -4.46 6.73 1.78
N ILE A 68 -3.32 7.21 1.31
CA ILE A 68 -2.04 7.01 2.00
C ILE A 68 -1.96 7.82 3.29
N GLU A 69 -2.53 9.02 3.31
CA GLU A 69 -2.63 9.83 4.52
C GLU A 69 -3.48 9.15 5.59
N ARG A 70 -4.61 8.56 5.21
CA ARG A 70 -5.48 7.79 6.11
C ARG A 70 -4.76 6.56 6.65
N TYR A 71 -4.01 5.87 5.81
CA TYR A 71 -3.17 4.74 6.21
C TYR A 71 -2.15 5.18 7.26
N HIS A 72 -1.39 6.24 6.99
CA HIS A 72 -0.39 6.78 7.93
C HIS A 72 -1.01 7.25 9.24
N ARG A 73 -2.19 7.87 9.19
CA ARG A 73 -2.92 8.27 10.40
C ARG A 73 -3.29 7.05 11.25
N SER A 74 -3.83 6.00 10.63
CA SER A 74 -4.17 4.75 11.31
C SER A 74 -2.95 4.10 11.95
N MET A 75 -1.84 4.04 11.22
CA MET A 75 -0.57 3.51 11.71
C MET A 75 -0.04 4.32 12.91
N LYS A 76 0.01 5.64 12.78
CA LYS A 76 0.46 6.54 13.86
C LYS A 76 -0.40 6.40 15.12
N ASN A 77 -1.70 6.22 14.97
CA ASN A 77 -2.59 6.06 16.11
C ASN A 77 -2.33 4.77 16.90
N VAL A 78 -1.93 3.70 16.22
CA VAL A 78 -1.58 2.43 16.89
C VAL A 78 -0.18 2.52 17.49
N VAL A 79 0.81 2.92 16.68
CA VAL A 79 2.23 2.91 17.07
C VAL A 79 2.55 3.92 18.18
N LYS A 80 1.91 5.11 18.19
CA LYS A 80 2.16 6.13 19.21
C LYS A 80 1.58 5.81 20.59
N LEU A 81 0.71 4.82 20.70
CA LEU A 81 0.10 4.43 21.99
C LEU A 81 1.04 3.57 22.86
N GLN A 82 2.14 3.11 22.30
CA GLN A 82 3.09 2.24 22.99
C GLN A 82 4.43 2.90 23.16
N ASN A 83 5.13 2.53 24.24
CA ASN A 83 6.51 2.92 24.46
C ASN A 83 7.41 1.81 23.93
N TYR A 84 8.38 2.18 23.11
CA TYR A 84 9.35 1.25 22.54
C TYR A 84 10.70 1.45 23.20
N TYR A 85 11.29 0.37 23.67
CA TYR A 85 12.60 0.38 24.32
C TYR A 85 13.74 0.09 23.35
N SER A 86 13.41 -0.43 22.16
CA SER A 86 14.39 -0.67 21.10
C SER A 86 13.80 -0.45 19.70
N PRO A 87 14.63 -0.17 18.69
CA PRO A 87 14.21 -0.07 17.29
C PRO A 87 13.55 -1.34 16.78
N GLU A 88 14.02 -2.50 17.24
CA GLU A 88 13.49 -3.82 16.83
C GLU A 88 12.07 -4.05 17.34
N GLU A 89 11.72 -3.51 18.49
CA GLU A 89 10.34 -3.55 18.99
C GLU A 89 9.42 -2.72 18.11
N LEU A 90 9.84 -1.52 17.73
CA LEU A 90 9.11 -0.67 16.81
C LEU A 90 8.92 -1.34 15.46
N GLU A 91 9.95 -1.96 14.91
CA GLU A 91 9.88 -2.69 13.63
C GLU A 91 8.89 -3.85 13.69
N ARG A 92 8.88 -4.62 14.77
CA ARG A 92 7.90 -5.69 14.97
C ARG A 92 6.47 -5.19 15.01
N GLU A 93 6.21 -4.09 15.73
CA GLU A 93 4.89 -3.49 15.81
C GLU A 93 4.43 -2.91 14.47
N LEU A 94 5.32 -2.29 13.73
CA LEU A 94 5.02 -1.83 12.37
C LEU A 94 4.69 -3.00 11.44
N THR A 95 5.45 -4.08 11.53
CA THR A 95 5.21 -5.29 10.72
C THR A 95 3.86 -5.91 11.09
N HIS A 96 3.55 -6.02 12.36
CA HIS A 96 2.27 -6.53 12.85
C HIS A 96 1.10 -5.62 12.41
N PHE A 97 1.27 -4.30 12.48
CA PHE A 97 0.26 -3.36 11.98
C PHE A 97 -0.01 -3.56 10.49
N VAL A 98 1.04 -3.65 9.66
CA VAL A 98 0.91 -3.85 8.21
C VAL A 98 0.20 -5.15 7.90
N ASP A 99 0.56 -6.24 8.58
CA ASP A 99 -0.08 -7.54 8.39
C ASP A 99 -1.57 -7.49 8.76
N ASN A 100 -1.89 -6.96 9.93
CA ASN A 100 -3.28 -6.79 10.37
C ASN A 100 -4.08 -5.90 9.41
N TYR A 101 -3.53 -4.78 8.99
CA TYR A 101 -4.18 -3.85 8.07
C TYR A 101 -4.51 -4.50 6.73
N ASN A 102 -3.60 -5.29 6.18
CA ASN A 102 -3.76 -5.89 4.87
C ASN A 102 -4.61 -7.17 4.89
N ASN A 103 -4.51 -7.99 5.93
CA ASN A 103 -5.06 -9.33 5.94
C ASN A 103 -6.28 -9.52 6.86
N GLN A 104 -6.48 -8.64 7.84
CA GLN A 104 -7.52 -8.83 8.85
C GLN A 104 -8.51 -7.67 8.95
N ARG A 105 -8.06 -6.44 8.71
CA ARG A 105 -8.92 -5.27 8.81
C ARG A 105 -9.85 -5.15 7.62
N TYR A 106 -11.16 -5.11 7.89
CA TYR A 106 -12.17 -4.81 6.88
C TYR A 106 -12.28 -3.31 6.61
N HIS A 107 -12.47 -2.97 5.35
CA HIS A 107 -12.60 -1.58 4.91
C HIS A 107 -13.95 -1.37 4.23
N GLU A 108 -14.74 -0.44 4.75
CA GLU A 108 -16.07 -0.11 4.21
C GLU A 108 -15.98 0.29 2.73
N SER A 109 -14.96 1.07 2.35
CA SER A 109 -14.72 1.47 0.96
C SER A 109 -14.33 0.32 0.01
N LEU A 110 -14.11 -0.88 0.54
CA LEU A 110 -13.84 -2.11 -0.18
C LEU A 110 -14.95 -3.16 0.05
N ASP A 111 -16.19 -2.75 0.26
CA ASP A 111 -17.31 -3.64 0.56
C ASP A 111 -17.05 -4.52 1.81
N ASN A 112 -16.39 -3.97 2.80
CA ASN A 112 -15.95 -4.68 4.01
C ASN A 112 -15.04 -5.88 3.70
N LEU A 113 -14.26 -5.80 2.65
CA LEU A 113 -13.18 -6.74 2.36
C LEU A 113 -11.86 -6.26 2.95
N THR A 114 -10.90 -7.17 3.07
CA THR A 114 -9.52 -6.79 3.37
C THR A 114 -8.79 -6.31 2.10
N PRO A 115 -7.78 -5.45 2.21
CA PRO A 115 -6.96 -5.08 1.06
C PRO A 115 -6.38 -6.29 0.33
N MET A 116 -6.00 -7.34 1.06
CA MET A 116 -5.45 -8.56 0.47
C MET A 116 -6.50 -9.35 -0.33
N ASP A 117 -7.77 -9.38 0.11
CA ASP A 117 -8.84 -10.03 -0.66
C ASP A 117 -9.04 -9.36 -2.02
N VAL A 118 -8.98 -8.03 -2.04
CA VAL A 118 -9.09 -7.25 -3.28
C VAL A 118 -7.86 -7.48 -4.16
N TYR A 119 -6.67 -7.38 -3.59
CA TYR A 119 -5.41 -7.52 -4.30
C TYR A 119 -5.24 -8.90 -4.95
N THR A 120 -5.64 -9.96 -4.25
CA THR A 120 -5.57 -11.35 -4.76
C THR A 120 -6.75 -11.76 -5.64
N GLY A 121 -7.71 -10.86 -5.89
CA GLY A 121 -8.88 -11.13 -6.74
C GLY A 121 -9.95 -12.02 -6.09
N ARG A 122 -9.89 -12.25 -4.76
CA ARG A 122 -10.85 -13.09 -4.03
C ARG A 122 -12.16 -12.40 -3.67
N SER A 123 -12.34 -11.15 -4.08
CA SER A 123 -13.50 -10.32 -3.71
C SER A 123 -14.83 -11.02 -3.98
N LYS A 124 -15.02 -11.56 -5.17
CA LYS A 124 -16.26 -12.26 -5.55
C LYS A 124 -16.52 -13.49 -4.68
N GLU A 125 -15.51 -14.31 -4.44
CA GLU A 125 -15.61 -15.51 -3.62
C GLU A 125 -16.06 -15.17 -2.19
N VAL A 126 -15.41 -14.19 -1.56
CA VAL A 126 -15.73 -13.78 -0.19
C VAL A 126 -17.14 -13.21 -0.10
N LEU A 127 -17.54 -12.34 -1.03
CA LEU A 127 -18.87 -11.74 -1.04
C LEU A 127 -19.97 -12.79 -1.30
N THR A 128 -19.73 -13.75 -2.18
CA THR A 128 -20.67 -14.85 -2.45
C THR A 128 -20.87 -15.71 -1.20
N LYS A 129 -19.78 -16.13 -0.54
CA LYS A 129 -19.86 -16.90 0.71
C LYS A 129 -20.63 -16.16 1.80
N ARG A 130 -20.41 -14.85 1.94
CA ARG A 130 -21.17 -14.03 2.91
C ARG A 130 -22.64 -13.96 2.58
N ALA A 131 -23.01 -13.83 1.31
CA ALA A 131 -24.40 -13.82 0.86
C ALA A 131 -25.10 -15.17 1.13
N GLU A 132 -24.42 -16.29 0.93
CA GLU A 132 -24.89 -17.63 1.23
C GLU A 132 -25.14 -17.82 2.75
N ILE A 133 -24.16 -17.46 3.56
CA ILE A 133 -24.28 -17.51 5.03
C ILE A 133 -25.48 -16.66 5.51
N LYS A 134 -25.61 -15.44 4.97
CA LYS A 134 -26.73 -14.57 5.31
C LYS A 134 -28.10 -15.18 4.96
N LYS A 135 -28.21 -15.88 3.83
CA LYS A 135 -29.45 -16.59 3.46
C LYS A 135 -29.77 -17.76 4.37
N GLN A 136 -28.76 -18.42 4.92
CA GLN A 136 -28.94 -19.55 5.84
C GLN A 136 -29.30 -19.10 7.26
N THR A 137 -29.04 -17.85 7.62
CA THR A 137 -29.22 -17.31 8.96
C THR A 137 -30.53 -16.52 9.11
N LEU A 138 -31.25 -16.30 8.03
CA LEU A 138 -32.56 -15.66 7.96
C LEU A 138 -33.65 -16.72 7.83
#